data_a5ec8e3b01d602813b3866434c0aef9b
#
_entry.id   a5ec8e3b01d602813b3866434c0aef9b
#
_cell.length_a   1.000
_cell.length_b   1.000
_cell.length_c   1.000
_cell.angle_alpha   90.00
_cell.angle_beta   90.00
_cell.angle_gamma   90.00
#
_symmetry.space_group_name_H-M   'P 1'
#
loop_
_entity.id
_entity.type
_entity.pdbx_description
1 polymer ?
#
loop_
_entity_poly.entity_id
_entity_poly.type
_entity_poly.pdbx_seq_one_letter_code
_entity_poly.pdbx_strand_id
1 'polypeptide(L)'
;MNNPIRKRLSTEARCTQLLDVTRELILEHGLNSFTMELLARKAGVSNPLVYKYFSTRLVLLQSLLQREFDFFYGSLLTRLNQTDDFVAVVHIFVSINFDQESNGKILPILLNLADVAKVLGTVGPKAQNKVGNILVDSIMKAYGVTRKQARVMAKIASGTSIAAAENFSVVGGNREQTIDSAVQFILGGLETFKR
;
A
#
# COMPACT_ATOMS: atom_id res chain seq x y z
N MET A 1 -19.50 -21.27 37.42
CA MET A 1 -18.72 -20.28 36.62
C MET A 1 -18.25 -20.99 35.37
N ASN A 2 -18.94 -20.78 34.23
CA ASN A 2 -18.55 -21.39 32.95
C ASN A 2 -17.35 -20.61 32.39
N ASN A 3 -16.18 -21.24 32.40
CA ASN A 3 -15.01 -20.75 31.70
C ASN A 3 -15.27 -20.97 30.19
N PRO A 4 -15.37 -19.92 29.35
CA PRO A 4 -15.61 -20.11 27.93
C PRO A 4 -14.44 -20.89 27.34
N ILE A 5 -14.72 -22.05 26.74
CA ILE A 5 -13.74 -22.86 26.02
C ILE A 5 -13.10 -21.97 24.96
N ARG A 6 -11.88 -21.54 25.18
CA ARG A 6 -11.09 -20.75 24.21
C ARG A 6 -10.90 -21.61 22.96
N LYS A 7 -11.74 -21.40 21.95
CA LYS A 7 -11.67 -22.11 20.67
C LYS A 7 -10.28 -21.91 20.08
N ARG A 8 -9.53 -22.99 19.91
CA ARG A 8 -8.18 -22.94 19.35
C ARG A 8 -8.28 -22.46 17.91
N LEU A 9 -7.63 -21.34 17.58
CA LEU A 9 -7.59 -20.83 16.21
C LEU A 9 -6.87 -21.82 15.30
N SER A 10 -7.29 -21.88 14.03
CA SER A 10 -6.54 -22.59 13.00
C SER A 10 -5.14 -21.95 12.82
N THR A 11 -4.25 -22.67 12.15
CA THR A 11 -2.90 -22.15 11.86
C THR A 11 -2.96 -20.85 11.06
N GLU A 12 -3.79 -20.82 10.01
CA GLU A 12 -3.97 -19.63 9.18
C GLU A 12 -4.57 -18.45 9.96
N ALA A 13 -5.63 -18.71 10.75
CA ALA A 13 -6.25 -17.67 11.57
C ALA A 13 -5.29 -17.09 12.61
N ARG A 14 -4.39 -17.93 13.15
CA ARG A 14 -3.35 -17.47 14.08
C ARG A 14 -2.28 -16.65 13.36
N CYS A 15 -1.81 -17.06 12.19
CA CYS A 15 -0.89 -16.27 11.38
C CYS A 15 -1.49 -14.91 11.06
N THR A 16 -2.73 -14.86 10.59
CA THR A 16 -3.45 -13.61 10.30
C THR A 16 -3.51 -12.71 11.53
N GLN A 17 -3.95 -13.24 12.69
CA GLN A 17 -3.99 -12.48 13.93
C GLN A 17 -2.63 -11.88 14.30
N LEU A 18 -1.55 -12.66 14.21
CA LEU A 18 -0.21 -12.18 14.56
C LEU A 18 0.26 -11.08 13.60
N LEU A 19 -0.02 -11.22 12.30
CA LEU A 19 0.30 -10.19 11.30
C LEU A 19 -0.53 -8.91 11.52
N ASP A 20 -1.82 -9.02 11.86
CA ASP A 20 -2.68 -7.87 12.15
C ASP A 20 -2.18 -7.10 13.37
N VAL A 21 -1.90 -7.80 14.47
CA VAL A 21 -1.34 -7.17 15.68
C VAL A 21 0.04 -6.58 15.42
N THR A 22 0.87 -7.21 14.57
CA THR A 22 2.17 -6.65 14.17
C THR A 22 1.98 -5.33 13.43
N ARG A 23 1.04 -5.29 12.47
CA ARG A 23 0.72 -4.08 11.73
C ARG A 23 0.27 -2.96 12.65
N GLU A 24 -0.67 -3.23 13.56
CA GLU A 24 -1.15 -2.26 14.56
C GLU A 24 0.00 -1.72 15.41
N LEU A 25 0.85 -2.58 15.97
CA LEU A 25 1.97 -2.19 16.82
C LEU A 25 2.97 -1.29 16.09
N ILE A 26 3.27 -1.59 14.82
CA ILE A 26 4.16 -0.77 14.01
C ILE A 26 3.56 0.61 13.75
N LEU A 27 2.25 0.69 13.48
CA LEU A 27 1.56 1.95 13.22
C LEU A 27 1.41 2.80 14.49
N GLU A 28 1.16 2.18 15.65
CA GLU A 28 0.98 2.88 16.93
C GLU A 28 2.29 3.35 17.55
N HIS A 29 3.34 2.52 17.50
CA HIS A 29 4.57 2.74 18.26
C HIS A 29 5.82 2.91 17.41
N GLY A 30 5.69 2.75 16.09
CA GLY A 30 6.80 2.75 15.15
C GLY A 30 7.56 1.42 15.12
N LEU A 31 8.26 1.20 14.01
CA LEU A 31 8.99 -0.03 13.76
C LEU A 31 10.14 -0.30 14.75
N ASN A 32 10.80 0.77 15.23
CA ASN A 32 11.92 0.65 16.16
C ASN A 32 11.50 0.12 17.54
N SER A 33 10.27 0.42 17.96
CA SER A 33 9.70 -0.02 19.24
C SER A 33 9.07 -1.41 19.15
N PHE A 34 8.93 -1.98 17.96
CA PHE A 34 8.31 -3.28 17.75
C PHE A 34 9.24 -4.43 18.15
N THR A 35 8.79 -5.29 19.08
CA THR A 35 9.48 -6.53 19.49
C THR A 35 8.54 -7.73 19.44
N MET A 36 9.11 -8.95 19.38
CA MET A 36 8.34 -10.21 19.40
C MET A 36 7.62 -10.40 20.75
N GLU A 37 8.20 -9.94 21.85
CA GLU A 37 7.61 -9.97 23.19
C GLU A 37 6.39 -9.03 23.28
N LEU A 38 6.49 -7.84 22.69
CA LEU A 38 5.37 -6.90 22.62
C LEU A 38 4.21 -7.48 21.81
N LEU A 39 4.51 -8.13 20.69
CA LEU A 39 3.54 -8.85 19.87
C LEU A 39 2.84 -9.96 20.68
N ALA A 40 3.62 -10.83 21.35
CA ALA A 40 3.05 -11.91 22.15
C ALA A 40 2.08 -11.38 23.21
N ARG A 41 2.48 -10.34 23.93
CA ARG A 41 1.67 -9.68 24.97
C ARG A 41 0.38 -9.10 24.39
N LYS A 42 0.45 -8.32 23.31
CA LYS A 42 -0.73 -7.69 22.68
C LYS A 42 -1.65 -8.72 22.04
N ALA A 43 -1.11 -9.78 21.45
CA ALA A 43 -1.89 -10.88 20.86
C ALA A 43 -2.49 -11.84 21.89
N GLY A 44 -2.14 -11.72 23.18
CA GLY A 44 -2.62 -12.57 24.27
C GLY A 44 -2.13 -14.02 24.14
N VAL A 45 -0.90 -14.21 23.68
CA VAL A 45 -0.26 -15.53 23.48
C VAL A 45 1.11 -15.60 24.17
N SER A 46 1.65 -16.80 24.31
CA SER A 46 3.02 -16.96 24.84
C SER A 46 4.06 -16.61 23.78
N ASN A 47 5.21 -16.10 24.22
CA ASN A 47 6.34 -15.79 23.33
C ASN A 47 6.81 -17.01 22.50
N PRO A 48 6.95 -18.22 23.07
CA PRO A 48 7.26 -19.41 22.30
C PRO A 48 6.23 -19.72 21.20
N LEU A 49 4.94 -19.37 21.41
CA LEU A 49 3.95 -19.54 20.37
C LEU A 49 4.19 -18.63 19.18
N VAL A 50 4.58 -17.38 19.40
CA VAL A 50 4.94 -16.45 18.31
C VAL A 50 6.10 -17.01 17.49
N TYR A 51 7.17 -17.45 18.16
CA TYR A 51 8.35 -18.04 17.50
C TYR A 51 8.05 -19.36 16.76
N LYS A 52 7.01 -20.09 17.17
CA LYS A 52 6.53 -21.27 16.43
C LYS A 52 5.99 -20.91 15.04
N TYR A 53 5.34 -19.75 14.90
CA TYR A 53 4.77 -19.28 13.63
C TYR A 53 5.76 -18.48 12.80
N PHE A 54 6.56 -17.65 13.46
CA PHE A 54 7.55 -16.79 12.84
C PHE A 54 8.88 -16.93 13.59
N SER A 55 9.79 -17.69 13.04
CA SER A 55 11.06 -18.07 13.68
C SER A 55 11.95 -16.88 14.07
N THR A 56 11.78 -15.75 13.37
CA THR A 56 12.52 -14.51 13.65
C THR A 56 11.64 -13.29 13.39
N ARG A 57 12.02 -12.14 13.96
CA ARG A 57 11.41 -10.83 13.64
C ARG A 57 11.49 -10.53 12.13
N LEU A 58 12.58 -10.89 11.47
CA LEU A 58 12.74 -10.70 10.04
C LEU A 58 11.70 -11.49 9.25
N VAL A 59 11.51 -12.77 9.53
CA VAL A 59 10.52 -13.63 8.87
C VAL A 59 9.10 -13.08 9.06
N LEU A 60 8.79 -12.59 10.26
CA LEU A 60 7.49 -11.97 10.55
C LEU A 60 7.27 -10.72 9.69
N LEU A 61 8.26 -9.80 9.64
CA LEU A 61 8.16 -8.57 8.86
C LEU A 61 8.13 -8.84 7.34
N GLN A 62 8.85 -9.85 6.87
CA GLN A 62 8.78 -10.30 5.48
C GLN A 62 7.40 -10.85 5.12
N SER A 63 6.80 -11.64 6.02
CA SER A 63 5.45 -12.17 5.82
C SER A 63 4.40 -11.06 5.84
N LEU A 64 4.57 -10.06 6.71
CA LEU A 64 3.71 -8.88 6.72
C LEU A 64 3.86 -8.08 5.42
N LEU A 65 5.09 -7.80 4.97
CA LEU A 65 5.33 -7.10 3.72
C LEU A 65 4.69 -7.83 2.53
N GLN A 66 4.88 -9.15 2.43
CA GLN A 66 4.30 -9.95 1.33
C GLN A 66 2.78 -9.82 1.31
N ARG A 67 2.12 -9.96 2.47
CA ARG A 67 0.66 -9.82 2.60
C ARG A 67 0.16 -8.43 2.18
N GLU A 68 0.77 -7.37 2.71
CA GLU A 68 0.39 -5.99 2.40
C GLU A 68 0.65 -5.66 0.92
N PHE A 69 1.73 -6.18 0.36
CA PHE A 69 2.08 -6.03 -1.06
C PHE A 69 1.05 -6.71 -1.96
N ASP A 70 0.71 -7.97 -1.68
CA ASP A 70 -0.24 -8.74 -2.48
C ASP A 70 -1.64 -8.11 -2.44
N PHE A 71 -2.06 -7.66 -1.27
CA PHE A 71 -3.34 -6.96 -1.11
C PHE A 71 -3.37 -5.66 -1.91
N PHE A 72 -2.34 -4.82 -1.78
CA PHE A 72 -2.25 -3.53 -2.43
C PHE A 72 -2.19 -3.65 -3.97
N TYR A 73 -1.20 -4.38 -4.48
CA TYR A 73 -1.01 -4.51 -5.92
C TYR A 73 -2.07 -5.37 -6.59
N GLY A 74 -2.60 -6.38 -5.91
CA GLY A 74 -3.73 -7.18 -6.39
C GLY A 74 -4.99 -6.34 -6.58
N SER A 75 -5.36 -5.54 -5.56
CA SER A 75 -6.49 -4.63 -5.63
C SER A 75 -6.31 -3.56 -6.73
N LEU A 76 -5.14 -2.95 -6.79
CA LEU A 76 -4.84 -1.91 -7.78
C LEU A 76 -4.93 -2.44 -9.21
N LEU A 77 -4.29 -3.57 -9.50
CA LEU A 77 -4.34 -4.18 -10.83
C LEU A 77 -5.74 -4.63 -11.21
N THR A 78 -6.53 -5.14 -10.26
CA THR A 78 -7.93 -5.49 -10.51
C THR A 78 -8.74 -4.27 -10.93
N ARG A 79 -8.62 -3.14 -10.23
CA ARG A 79 -9.32 -1.89 -10.57
C ARG A 79 -8.87 -1.35 -11.93
N LEU A 80 -7.56 -1.34 -12.21
CA LEU A 80 -7.02 -0.84 -13.47
C LEU A 80 -7.43 -1.70 -14.68
N ASN A 81 -7.58 -3.02 -14.51
CA ASN A 81 -8.02 -3.90 -15.59
C ASN A 81 -9.53 -3.80 -15.90
N GLN A 82 -10.30 -3.08 -15.10
CA GLN A 82 -11.76 -2.90 -15.29
C GLN A 82 -12.09 -1.65 -16.10
N THR A 83 -11.11 -0.84 -16.49
CA THR A 83 -11.38 0.39 -17.24
C THR A 83 -10.29 0.70 -18.26
N ASP A 84 -10.71 1.21 -19.40
CA ASP A 84 -9.85 1.84 -20.43
C ASP A 84 -10.02 3.37 -20.44
N ASP A 85 -10.90 3.90 -19.62
CA ASP A 85 -11.14 5.34 -19.52
C ASP A 85 -9.98 6.02 -18.78
N PHE A 86 -9.39 7.02 -19.42
CA PHE A 86 -8.22 7.72 -18.89
C PHE A 86 -8.51 8.46 -17.57
N VAL A 87 -9.68 9.09 -17.46
CA VAL A 87 -10.09 9.82 -16.25
C VAL A 87 -10.24 8.84 -15.09
N ALA A 88 -10.87 7.68 -15.33
CA ALA A 88 -11.00 6.62 -14.34
C ALA A 88 -9.62 6.07 -13.91
N VAL A 89 -8.69 5.89 -14.85
CA VAL A 89 -7.31 5.48 -14.53
C VAL A 89 -6.64 6.51 -13.62
N VAL A 90 -6.71 7.81 -13.94
CA VAL A 90 -6.14 8.86 -13.08
C VAL A 90 -6.80 8.86 -11.70
N HIS A 91 -8.13 8.73 -11.63
CA HIS A 91 -8.87 8.66 -10.37
C HIS A 91 -8.44 7.47 -9.51
N ILE A 92 -8.21 6.28 -10.11
CA ILE A 92 -7.69 5.10 -9.41
C ILE A 92 -6.31 5.40 -8.82
N PHE A 93 -5.40 5.99 -9.59
CA PHE A 93 -4.05 6.34 -9.12
C PHE A 93 -4.05 7.39 -8.00
N VAL A 94 -4.96 8.37 -8.06
CA VAL A 94 -5.12 9.34 -6.97
C VAL A 94 -5.67 8.67 -5.72
N SER A 95 -6.78 7.94 -5.84
CA SER A 95 -7.44 7.27 -4.72
C SER A 95 -6.51 6.32 -3.96
N ILE A 96 -5.60 5.62 -4.67
CA ILE A 96 -4.69 4.66 -4.05
C ILE A 96 -3.69 5.34 -3.11
N ASN A 97 -3.26 6.58 -3.39
CA ASN A 97 -2.38 7.32 -2.50
C ASN A 97 -3.12 7.74 -1.22
N PHE A 98 -4.40 8.11 -1.32
CA PHE A 98 -5.24 8.37 -0.16
C PHE A 98 -5.47 7.10 0.67
N ASP A 99 -5.65 5.94 0.03
CA ASP A 99 -5.75 4.66 0.72
C ASP A 99 -4.45 4.31 1.47
N GLN A 100 -3.27 4.61 0.90
CA GLN A 100 -1.98 4.42 1.56
C GLN A 100 -1.82 5.32 2.79
N GLU A 101 -2.21 6.59 2.69
CA GLU A 101 -2.19 7.52 3.83
C GLU A 101 -3.11 7.02 4.95
N SER A 102 -4.35 6.67 4.63
CA SER A 102 -5.33 6.16 5.60
C SER A 102 -4.90 4.84 6.24
N ASN A 103 -4.14 4.01 5.53
CA ASN A 103 -3.57 2.76 6.03
C ASN A 103 -2.26 2.94 6.81
N GLY A 104 -1.83 4.18 7.10
CA GLY A 104 -0.66 4.48 7.94
C GLY A 104 0.67 4.20 7.25
N LYS A 105 0.72 4.14 5.91
CA LYS A 105 1.95 3.93 5.11
C LYS A 105 2.73 2.66 5.49
N ILE A 106 2.07 1.61 5.96
CA ILE A 106 2.75 0.38 6.40
C ILE A 106 3.63 -0.23 5.31
N LEU A 107 3.16 -0.21 4.05
CA LEU A 107 3.90 -0.75 2.91
C LEU A 107 5.21 0.02 2.66
N PRO A 108 5.23 1.37 2.56
CA PRO A 108 6.48 2.14 2.48
C PRO A 108 7.43 1.91 3.67
N ILE A 109 6.90 1.82 4.90
CA ILE A 109 7.70 1.55 6.10
C ILE A 109 8.48 0.24 5.96
N LEU A 110 7.81 -0.83 5.51
CA LEU A 110 8.42 -2.16 5.35
C LEU A 110 9.35 -2.22 4.13
N LEU A 111 9.01 -1.56 3.02
CA LEU A 111 9.84 -1.51 1.81
C LEU A 111 11.18 -0.79 2.04
N ASN A 112 11.24 0.17 2.95
CA ASN A 112 12.47 0.88 3.31
C ASN A 112 13.48 0.01 4.08
N LEU A 113 13.07 -1.18 4.54
CA LEU A 113 13.96 -2.16 5.17
C LEU A 113 14.53 -3.11 4.13
N ALA A 114 15.78 -2.91 3.72
CA ALA A 114 16.41 -3.67 2.63
C ALA A 114 16.30 -5.20 2.82
N ASP A 115 16.52 -5.72 4.04
CA ASP A 115 16.43 -7.16 4.31
C ASP A 115 14.98 -7.67 4.28
N VAL A 116 14.02 -6.86 4.68
CA VAL A 116 12.60 -7.21 4.60
C VAL A 116 12.15 -7.20 3.13
N ALA A 117 12.52 -6.16 2.37
CA ALA A 117 12.15 -6.00 0.96
C ALA A 117 12.66 -7.14 0.05
N LYS A 118 13.74 -7.84 0.44
CA LYS A 118 14.28 -8.99 -0.30
C LYS A 118 13.27 -10.12 -0.52
N VAL A 119 12.25 -10.26 0.33
CA VAL A 119 11.20 -11.29 0.17
C VAL A 119 10.44 -11.14 -1.14
N LEU A 120 10.28 -9.91 -1.63
CA LEU A 120 9.57 -9.63 -2.88
C LEU A 120 10.41 -10.02 -4.12
N GLY A 121 11.72 -10.21 -3.99
CA GLY A 121 12.60 -10.62 -5.06
C GLY A 121 12.39 -9.82 -6.36
N THR A 122 12.15 -10.54 -7.46
CA THR A 122 11.85 -9.92 -8.77
C THR A 122 10.36 -9.60 -8.96
N VAL A 123 9.47 -10.10 -8.11
CA VAL A 123 8.00 -9.93 -8.23
C VAL A 123 7.62 -8.49 -7.91
N GLY A 124 8.19 -7.93 -6.84
CA GLY A 124 7.92 -6.56 -6.42
C GLY A 124 8.22 -5.52 -7.51
N PRO A 125 9.45 -5.45 -8.03
CA PRO A 125 9.79 -4.54 -9.14
C PRO A 125 8.96 -4.76 -10.40
N LYS A 126 8.63 -6.02 -10.76
CA LYS A 126 7.78 -6.32 -11.92
C LYS A 126 6.36 -5.78 -11.75
N ALA A 127 5.76 -5.96 -10.56
CA ALA A 127 4.42 -5.44 -10.27
C ALA A 127 4.40 -3.90 -10.29
N GLN A 128 5.39 -3.25 -9.67
CA GLN A 128 5.54 -1.80 -9.70
C GLN A 128 5.70 -1.26 -11.13
N ASN A 129 6.56 -1.89 -11.93
CA ASN A 129 6.76 -1.52 -13.33
C ASN A 129 5.49 -1.72 -14.17
N LYS A 130 4.74 -2.82 -13.95
CA LYS A 130 3.48 -3.08 -14.63
C LYS A 130 2.47 -1.97 -14.36
N VAL A 131 2.28 -1.60 -13.11
CA VAL A 131 1.37 -0.52 -12.70
C VAL A 131 1.81 0.82 -13.30
N GLY A 132 3.10 1.17 -13.18
CA GLY A 132 3.64 2.40 -13.74
C GLY A 132 3.50 2.47 -15.27
N ASN A 133 3.66 1.35 -15.97
CA ASN A 133 3.46 1.30 -17.42
C ASN A 133 2.00 1.51 -17.82
N ILE A 134 1.02 1.00 -17.05
CA ILE A 134 -0.40 1.24 -17.34
C ILE A 134 -0.69 2.76 -17.37
N LEU A 135 -0.21 3.52 -16.38
CA LEU A 135 -0.40 4.97 -16.37
C LEU A 135 0.30 5.63 -17.57
N VAL A 136 1.54 5.26 -17.85
CA VAL A 136 2.31 5.80 -18.98
C VAL A 136 1.63 5.51 -20.31
N ASP A 137 1.17 4.28 -20.53
CA ASP A 137 0.50 3.86 -21.77
C ASP A 137 -0.86 4.57 -21.92
N SER A 138 -1.61 4.76 -20.81
CA SER A 138 -2.86 5.52 -20.81
C SER A 138 -2.63 6.99 -21.18
N ILE A 139 -1.57 7.63 -20.65
CA ILE A 139 -1.20 9.00 -21.02
C ILE A 139 -0.83 9.07 -22.51
N MET A 140 -0.02 8.12 -23.02
CA MET A 140 0.34 8.07 -24.43
C MET A 140 -0.90 7.98 -25.32
N LYS A 141 -1.85 7.12 -24.97
CA LYS A 141 -3.11 6.93 -25.71
C LYS A 141 -3.97 8.21 -25.68
N ALA A 142 -4.08 8.86 -24.51
CA ALA A 142 -4.95 10.03 -24.31
C ALA A 142 -4.41 11.30 -24.99
N TYR A 143 -3.07 11.48 -25.01
CA TYR A 143 -2.45 12.75 -25.42
C TYR A 143 -1.58 12.63 -26.71
N GLY A 144 -1.38 11.42 -27.26
CA GLY A 144 -0.55 11.24 -28.47
C GLY A 144 0.94 11.57 -28.26
N VAL A 145 1.40 11.58 -27.02
CA VAL A 145 2.78 11.95 -26.67
C VAL A 145 3.74 10.77 -26.70
N THR A 146 5.03 11.05 -26.81
CA THR A 146 6.06 10.00 -26.73
C THR A 146 6.13 9.37 -25.34
N ARG A 147 6.63 8.11 -25.25
CA ARG A 147 6.84 7.43 -23.96
C ARG A 147 7.72 8.23 -22.99
N LYS A 148 8.71 8.97 -23.51
CA LYS A 148 9.58 9.83 -22.68
C LYS A 148 8.77 10.96 -22.04
N GLN A 149 7.94 11.63 -22.82
CA GLN A 149 7.03 12.68 -22.32
C GLN A 149 6.01 12.12 -21.32
N ALA A 150 5.36 10.99 -21.69
CA ALA A 150 4.37 10.34 -20.82
C ALA A 150 4.97 9.93 -19.46
N ARG A 151 6.23 9.50 -19.40
CA ARG A 151 6.92 9.23 -18.12
C ARG A 151 7.10 10.48 -17.27
N VAL A 152 7.42 11.62 -17.86
CA VAL A 152 7.53 12.90 -17.13
C VAL A 152 6.15 13.30 -16.60
N MET A 153 5.12 13.24 -17.46
CA MET A 153 3.74 13.55 -17.08
C MET A 153 3.25 12.65 -15.94
N ALA A 154 3.49 11.33 -16.04
CA ALA A 154 3.13 10.37 -14.99
C ALA A 154 3.87 10.66 -13.66
N LYS A 155 5.13 11.07 -13.72
CA LYS A 155 5.91 11.44 -12.53
C LYS A 155 5.35 12.67 -11.83
N ILE A 156 4.98 13.72 -12.60
CA ILE A 156 4.37 14.94 -12.08
C ILE A 156 2.99 14.62 -11.47
N ALA A 157 2.14 13.88 -12.20
CA ALA A 157 0.83 13.46 -11.72
C ALA A 157 0.93 12.65 -10.41
N SER A 158 1.87 11.71 -10.34
CA SER A 158 2.11 10.92 -9.13
C SER A 158 2.56 11.81 -7.95
N GLY A 159 3.47 12.74 -8.17
CA GLY A 159 3.91 13.68 -7.13
C GLY A 159 2.76 14.55 -6.61
N THR A 160 1.94 15.08 -7.51
CA THR A 160 0.73 15.85 -7.14
C THR A 160 -0.24 15.03 -6.31
N SER A 161 -0.50 13.79 -6.73
CA SER A 161 -1.41 12.88 -6.02
C SER A 161 -0.91 12.52 -4.62
N ILE A 162 0.39 12.26 -4.46
CA ILE A 162 1.00 12.00 -3.15
C ILE A 162 0.88 13.22 -2.24
N ALA A 163 1.25 14.41 -2.75
CA ALA A 163 1.16 15.65 -1.98
C ALA A 163 -0.29 15.97 -1.56
N ALA A 164 -1.28 15.71 -2.41
CA ALA A 164 -2.69 15.88 -2.06
C ALA A 164 -3.12 14.94 -0.94
N ALA A 165 -2.73 13.67 -0.99
CA ALA A 165 -3.03 12.69 0.03
C ALA A 165 -2.35 13.01 1.37
N GLU A 166 -1.08 13.41 1.35
CA GLU A 166 -0.32 13.84 2.54
C GLU A 166 -0.94 15.07 3.19
N ASN A 167 -1.30 16.09 2.39
CA ASN A 167 -1.97 17.27 2.91
C ASN A 167 -3.33 16.93 3.53
N PHE A 168 -4.11 16.05 2.89
CA PHE A 168 -5.38 15.59 3.42
C PHE A 168 -5.23 14.88 4.76
N SER A 169 -4.19 14.06 4.96
CA SER A 169 -3.94 13.37 6.23
C SER A 169 -3.65 14.32 7.40
N VAL A 170 -3.15 15.52 7.11
CA VAL A 170 -2.85 16.56 8.11
C VAL A 170 -4.03 17.50 8.34
N VAL A 171 -4.65 17.98 7.25
CA VAL A 171 -5.68 19.02 7.31
C VAL A 171 -7.07 18.43 7.50
N GLY A 172 -7.30 17.20 7.03
CA GLY A 172 -8.62 16.56 7.02
C GLY A 172 -9.53 17.14 5.94
N GLY A 173 -10.83 16.92 6.10
CA GLY A 173 -11.85 17.41 5.18
C GLY A 173 -12.65 16.30 4.52
N ASN A 174 -13.29 16.60 3.38
CA ASN A 174 -14.02 15.60 2.60
C ASN A 174 -13.06 14.88 1.64
N ARG A 175 -12.86 13.57 1.89
CA ARG A 175 -11.93 12.72 1.13
C ARG A 175 -12.27 12.72 -0.38
N GLU A 176 -13.51 12.49 -0.73
CA GLU A 176 -13.94 12.40 -2.14
C GLU A 176 -13.74 13.72 -2.88
N GLN A 177 -14.13 14.83 -2.26
CA GLN A 177 -13.90 16.16 -2.85
C GLN A 177 -12.42 16.46 -3.04
N THR A 178 -11.55 16.04 -2.11
CA THR A 178 -10.11 16.26 -2.23
C THR A 178 -9.51 15.39 -3.35
N ILE A 179 -9.97 14.14 -3.47
CA ILE A 179 -9.59 13.25 -4.59
C ILE A 179 -10.01 13.88 -5.92
N ASP A 180 -11.26 14.29 -6.05
CA ASP A 180 -11.80 14.90 -7.28
C ASP A 180 -11.03 16.17 -7.65
N SER A 181 -10.71 17.02 -6.68
CA SER A 181 -9.91 18.22 -6.89
C SER A 181 -8.50 17.89 -7.37
N ALA A 182 -7.85 16.88 -6.80
CA ALA A 182 -6.54 16.43 -7.24
C ALA A 182 -6.59 15.82 -8.65
N VAL A 183 -7.63 15.05 -8.98
CA VAL A 183 -7.86 14.52 -10.32
C VAL A 183 -8.02 15.65 -11.33
N GLN A 184 -8.87 16.63 -11.06
CA GLN A 184 -9.09 17.78 -11.94
C GLN A 184 -7.82 18.61 -12.15
N PHE A 185 -7.05 18.85 -11.08
CA PHE A 185 -5.78 19.55 -11.17
C PHE A 185 -4.77 18.79 -12.05
N ILE A 186 -4.67 17.47 -11.89
CA ILE A 186 -3.79 16.61 -12.70
C ILE A 186 -4.23 16.65 -14.16
N LEU A 187 -5.53 16.44 -14.45
CA LEU A 187 -6.05 16.43 -15.80
C LEU A 187 -5.84 17.79 -16.48
N GLY A 188 -6.14 18.90 -15.80
CA GLY A 188 -5.90 20.27 -16.30
C GLY A 188 -4.42 20.53 -16.60
N GLY A 189 -3.53 20.08 -15.73
CA GLY A 189 -2.08 20.17 -15.96
C GLY A 189 -1.61 19.34 -17.15
N LEU A 190 -2.16 18.14 -17.33
CA LEU A 190 -1.83 17.26 -18.45
C LEU A 190 -2.34 17.81 -19.80
N GLU A 191 -3.47 18.52 -19.83
CA GLU A 191 -3.99 19.17 -21.05
C GLU A 191 -3.00 20.16 -21.67
N THR A 192 -2.13 20.80 -20.88
CA THR A 192 -1.14 21.75 -21.38
C THR A 192 -0.09 21.10 -22.28
N PHE A 193 0.02 19.77 -22.28
CA PHE A 193 0.92 18.99 -23.15
C PHE A 193 0.27 18.59 -24.48
N LYS A 194 -1.04 18.82 -24.67
CA LYS A 194 -1.66 18.71 -26.02
C LYS A 194 -1.07 19.79 -26.91
N ARG A 195 -0.43 19.37 -27.96
CA ARG A 195 0.03 20.26 -29.04
C ARG A 195 -0.91 20.17 -30.23
#